data_1c799e180d0a934abb3a594309bf08d6
#
_entry.id   1c799e180d0a934abb3a594309bf08d6
#
_cell.length_a   1.000
_cell.length_b   1.000
_cell.length_c   1.000
_cell.angle_alpha   90.00
_cell.angle_beta   90.00
_cell.angle_gamma   90.00
#
_symmetry.space_group_name_H-M   'P 1'
#
loop_
_entity.id
_entity.type
_entity.pdbx_description
1 polymer ?
#
loop_
_entity_poly.entity_id
_entity_poly.type
_entity_poly.pdbx_seq_one_letter_code
_entity_poly.pdbx_strand_id
1 'polypeptide(L)'
;MYKRQIIRTAITIYEIPSNALGPELSKDYVERSSLLSYRYWFGWWGGLAVWNSLWIFVVYSTYTGTQDARFVADTWMTYGLVCSPIMFLAIVVTALGTHRHIKDLHSPEIQRKTPKVIFSELYETMTVSKNYIILFIAMIMMGVAGGIATNLTLYFYSFFWEFTPLNI
;
A
#
# COMPACT_ATOMS: atom_id res chain seq x y z
N MET A 1 -9.12 18.82 -2.67
CA MET A 1 -8.64 17.98 -3.77
C MET A 1 -7.12 17.76 -3.69
N TYR A 2 -6.31 18.81 -3.56
CA TYR A 2 -4.83 18.75 -3.54
C TYR A 2 -4.23 17.87 -2.43
N LYS A 3 -4.81 17.84 -1.22
CA LYS A 3 -4.29 17.04 -0.09
C LYS A 3 -4.19 15.54 -0.41
N ARG A 4 -5.20 14.99 -1.09
CA ARG A 4 -5.19 13.57 -1.50
C ARG A 4 -4.11 13.27 -2.55
N GLN A 5 -3.86 14.21 -3.46
CA GLN A 5 -2.82 14.05 -4.48
C GLN A 5 -1.42 14.04 -3.86
N ILE A 6 -1.15 14.94 -2.93
CA ILE A 6 0.14 15.00 -2.23
C ILE A 6 0.42 13.69 -1.50
N ILE A 7 -0.56 13.17 -0.76
CA ILE A 7 -0.42 11.90 -0.03
C ILE A 7 -0.17 10.73 -0.99
N ARG A 8 -0.94 10.64 -2.08
CA ARG A 8 -0.73 9.58 -3.09
C ARG A 8 0.64 9.67 -3.74
N THR A 9 1.08 10.87 -4.09
CA THR A 9 2.43 11.08 -4.66
C THR A 9 3.52 10.65 -3.67
N ALA A 10 3.40 11.03 -2.40
CA ALA A 10 4.35 10.62 -1.36
C ALA A 10 4.39 9.08 -1.19
N ILE A 11 3.24 8.42 -1.17
CA ILE A 11 3.15 6.96 -1.11
C ILE A 11 3.83 6.32 -2.33
N THR A 12 3.55 6.83 -3.53
CA THR A 12 4.11 6.31 -4.77
C THR A 12 5.64 6.45 -4.81
N ILE A 13 6.18 7.58 -4.36
CA ILE A 13 7.64 7.82 -4.26
C ILE A 13 8.32 6.80 -3.36
N TYR A 14 7.65 6.35 -2.29
CA TYR A 14 8.17 5.31 -1.40
C TYR A 14 7.93 3.89 -1.96
N GLU A 15 6.75 3.62 -2.47
CA GLU A 15 6.30 2.28 -2.85
C GLU A 15 7.04 1.74 -4.08
N ILE A 16 7.26 2.57 -5.11
CA ILE A 16 7.91 2.12 -6.34
C ILE A 16 9.35 1.66 -6.07
N PRO A 17 10.24 2.44 -5.43
CA PRO A 17 11.60 1.98 -5.14
C PRO A 17 11.61 0.79 -4.18
N SER A 18 10.72 0.78 -3.19
CA SER A 18 10.62 -0.33 -2.23
C SER A 18 10.20 -1.64 -2.91
N ASN A 19 9.33 -1.58 -3.92
CA ASN A 19 8.92 -2.77 -4.68
C ASN A 19 10.04 -3.25 -5.62
N ALA A 20 10.79 -2.34 -6.22
CA ALA A 20 11.92 -2.66 -7.09
C ALA A 20 13.08 -3.29 -6.31
N LEU A 21 13.33 -2.82 -5.10
CA LEU A 21 14.45 -3.27 -4.27
C LEU A 21 14.36 -4.78 -3.90
N GLY A 22 13.17 -5.31 -3.68
CA GLY A 22 12.99 -6.71 -3.27
C GLY A 22 13.63 -7.73 -4.22
N PRO A 23 13.35 -7.68 -5.54
CA PRO A 23 13.99 -8.56 -6.53
C PRO A 23 15.49 -8.35 -6.72
N GLU A 24 16.01 -7.16 -6.39
CA GLU A 24 17.43 -6.81 -6.59
C GLU A 24 18.32 -7.25 -5.42
N LEU A 25 17.75 -7.46 -4.23
CA LEU A 25 18.49 -7.83 -3.02
C LEU A 25 19.14 -9.22 -3.07
N SER A 26 18.63 -10.13 -3.91
CA SER A 26 19.21 -11.46 -4.08
C SER A 26 19.18 -11.90 -5.54
N LYS A 27 20.26 -12.56 -5.98
CA LYS A 27 20.36 -13.20 -7.29
C LYS A 27 19.82 -14.62 -7.28
N ASP A 28 19.73 -15.24 -6.11
CA ASP A 28 19.18 -16.59 -5.97
C ASP A 28 17.65 -16.54 -5.98
N TYR A 29 17.06 -17.44 -6.78
CA TYR A 29 15.61 -17.55 -6.91
C TYR A 29 14.92 -17.91 -5.59
N VAL A 30 15.51 -18.83 -4.82
CA VAL A 30 14.95 -19.29 -3.54
C VAL A 30 14.95 -18.19 -2.49
N GLU A 31 16.08 -17.46 -2.36
CA GLU A 31 16.18 -16.32 -1.46
C GLU A 31 15.21 -15.21 -1.85
N ARG A 32 15.12 -14.88 -3.14
CA ARG A 32 14.19 -13.88 -3.64
C ARG A 32 12.74 -14.22 -3.32
N SER A 33 12.36 -15.48 -3.55
CA SER A 33 11.02 -15.97 -3.23
C SER A 33 10.74 -15.90 -1.73
N SER A 34 11.71 -16.24 -0.90
CA SER A 34 11.62 -16.15 0.56
C SER A 34 11.44 -14.69 1.03
N LEU A 35 12.25 -13.76 0.52
CA LEU A 35 12.14 -12.34 0.84
C LEU A 35 10.77 -11.76 0.49
N LEU A 36 10.25 -12.08 -0.70
CA LEU A 36 8.92 -11.66 -1.12
C LEU A 36 7.83 -12.28 -0.24
N SER A 37 7.97 -13.55 0.15
CA SER A 37 7.02 -14.23 1.04
C SER A 37 6.97 -13.56 2.42
N TYR A 38 8.11 -13.25 3.02
CA TYR A 38 8.18 -12.49 4.27
C TYR A 38 7.53 -11.12 4.14
N ARG A 39 7.80 -10.41 3.05
CA ARG A 39 7.21 -9.09 2.80
C ARG A 39 5.68 -9.16 2.74
N TYR A 40 5.12 -10.14 2.02
CA TYR A 40 3.67 -10.34 1.95
C TYR A 40 3.10 -10.76 3.31
N TRP A 41 3.78 -11.64 4.03
CA TRP A 41 3.36 -12.10 5.35
C TRP A 41 3.28 -10.91 6.34
N PHE A 42 4.34 -10.11 6.46
CA PHE A 42 4.33 -8.91 7.31
C PHE A 42 3.33 -7.85 6.82
N GLY A 43 3.14 -7.71 5.51
CA GLY A 43 2.15 -6.81 4.94
C GLY A 43 0.72 -7.17 5.35
N TRP A 44 0.37 -8.45 5.30
CA TRP A 44 -0.94 -8.96 5.73
C TRP A 44 -1.16 -8.78 7.23
N TRP A 45 -0.23 -9.21 8.06
CA TRP A 45 -0.33 -9.05 9.51
C TRP A 45 -0.33 -7.60 9.95
N GLY A 46 0.49 -6.76 9.32
CA GLY A 46 0.48 -5.32 9.55
C GLY A 46 -0.84 -4.67 9.17
N GLY A 47 -1.40 -5.05 8.02
CA GLY A 47 -2.72 -4.59 7.58
C GLY A 47 -3.83 -4.99 8.56
N LEU A 48 -3.85 -6.25 9.00
CA LEU A 48 -4.80 -6.74 10.00
C LEU A 48 -4.65 -6.02 11.35
N ALA A 49 -3.41 -5.78 11.80
CA ALA A 49 -3.17 -5.06 13.05
C ALA A 49 -3.69 -3.63 12.99
N VAL A 50 -3.44 -2.90 11.90
CA VAL A 50 -3.96 -1.55 11.69
C VAL A 50 -5.48 -1.54 11.60
N TRP A 51 -6.07 -2.49 10.88
CA TRP A 51 -7.52 -2.62 10.77
C TRP A 51 -8.18 -2.88 12.12
N ASN A 52 -7.69 -3.87 12.88
CA ASN A 52 -8.24 -4.18 14.20
C ASN A 52 -8.04 -3.02 15.19
N SER A 53 -6.88 -2.37 15.19
CA SER A 53 -6.64 -1.23 16.08
C SER A 53 -7.55 -0.05 15.76
N LEU A 54 -7.87 0.18 14.48
CA LEU A 54 -8.84 1.19 14.07
C LEU A 54 -10.22 0.90 14.66
N TRP A 55 -10.71 -0.34 14.54
CA TRP A 55 -12.03 -0.69 15.05
C TRP A 55 -12.09 -0.66 16.58
N ILE A 56 -11.07 -1.11 17.28
CA ILE A 56 -10.97 -0.97 18.73
C ILE A 56 -11.03 0.51 19.12
N PHE A 57 -10.33 1.37 18.42
CA PHE A 57 -10.34 2.81 18.67
C PHE A 57 -11.71 3.44 18.41
N VAL A 58 -12.36 3.08 17.30
CA VAL A 58 -13.71 3.56 16.94
C VAL A 58 -14.73 3.12 17.99
N VAL A 59 -14.70 1.85 18.41
CA VAL A 59 -15.58 1.31 19.44
C VAL A 59 -15.37 2.06 20.77
N TYR A 60 -14.12 2.21 21.20
CA TYR A 60 -13.78 2.95 22.42
C TYR A 60 -14.28 4.40 22.34
N SER A 61 -14.06 5.10 21.25
CA SER A 61 -14.51 6.48 21.05
C SER A 61 -16.03 6.62 21.03
N THR A 62 -16.75 5.62 20.53
CA THR A 62 -18.22 5.59 20.55
C THR A 62 -18.75 5.40 21.97
N TYR A 63 -18.11 4.55 22.77
CA TYR A 63 -18.53 4.34 24.17
C TYR A 63 -18.23 5.52 25.09
N THR A 64 -17.16 6.24 24.84
CA THR A 64 -16.78 7.40 25.66
C THR A 64 -17.41 8.71 25.15
N GLY A 65 -17.91 8.73 23.93
CA GLY A 65 -18.51 9.89 23.27
C GLY A 65 -20.06 9.86 23.32
N THR A 66 -20.65 10.95 22.87
CA THR A 66 -22.12 11.10 22.76
C THR A 66 -22.67 10.76 21.38
N GLN A 67 -21.79 10.51 20.41
CA GLN A 67 -22.14 10.26 19.01
C GLN A 67 -21.37 9.04 18.48
N ASP A 68 -21.89 8.43 17.41
CA ASP A 68 -21.20 7.35 16.72
C ASP A 68 -19.88 7.86 16.10
N ALA A 69 -18.76 7.38 16.61
CA ALA A 69 -17.43 7.83 16.24
C ALA A 69 -17.08 7.56 14.77
N ARG A 70 -17.79 6.67 14.08
CA ARG A 70 -17.61 6.39 12.65
C ARG A 70 -17.85 7.62 11.78
N PHE A 71 -18.75 8.52 12.21
CA PHE A 71 -19.16 9.70 11.47
C PHE A 71 -18.55 10.99 12.01
N VAL A 72 -17.74 10.93 13.06
CA VAL A 72 -17.06 12.07 13.66
C VAL A 72 -15.68 12.23 13.05
N ALA A 73 -15.44 13.38 12.38
CA ALA A 73 -14.16 13.65 11.70
C ALA A 73 -12.95 13.66 12.66
N ASP A 74 -13.16 14.09 13.90
CA ASP A 74 -12.11 14.19 14.92
C ASP A 74 -11.55 12.83 15.33
N THR A 75 -12.40 11.80 15.36
CA THR A 75 -11.98 10.40 15.61
C THR A 75 -10.95 9.94 14.58
N TRP A 76 -11.19 10.20 13.30
CA TRP A 76 -10.27 9.84 12.22
C TRP A 76 -8.99 10.64 12.24
N MET A 77 -9.09 11.91 12.61
CA MET A 77 -7.91 12.78 12.75
C MET A 77 -7.01 12.29 13.89
N THR A 78 -7.58 11.98 15.04
CA THR A 78 -6.83 11.49 16.21
C THR A 78 -6.16 10.14 15.91
N TYR A 79 -6.89 9.21 15.29
CA TYR A 79 -6.31 7.93 14.89
C TYR A 79 -5.17 8.11 13.88
N GLY A 80 -5.34 8.99 12.90
CA GLY A 80 -4.30 9.32 11.92
C GLY A 80 -3.04 9.89 12.56
N LEU A 81 -3.18 10.75 13.57
CA LEU A 81 -2.04 11.31 14.32
C LEU A 81 -1.28 10.24 15.11
N VAL A 82 -1.96 9.23 15.64
CA VAL A 82 -1.32 8.11 16.33
C VAL A 82 -0.61 7.17 15.35
N CYS A 83 -1.21 6.86 14.21
CA CYS A 83 -0.62 5.98 13.21
C CYS A 83 0.55 6.61 12.44
N SER A 84 0.54 7.92 12.26
CA SER A 84 1.55 8.64 11.47
C SER A 84 2.99 8.44 11.97
N PRO A 85 3.32 8.60 13.27
CA PRO A 85 4.67 8.34 13.76
C PRO A 85 5.07 6.86 13.67
N ILE A 86 4.13 5.93 13.80
CA ILE A 86 4.39 4.50 13.65
C ILE A 86 4.80 4.19 12.19
N MET A 87 4.07 4.74 11.23
CA MET A 87 4.41 4.61 9.80
C MET A 87 5.77 5.24 9.50
N PHE A 88 6.04 6.43 10.04
CA PHE A 88 7.33 7.10 9.86
C PHE A 88 8.49 6.25 10.41
N LEU A 89 8.35 5.72 11.61
CA LEU A 89 9.35 4.83 12.22
C LEU A 89 9.56 3.56 11.39
N ALA A 90 8.50 2.93 10.89
CA ALA A 90 8.60 1.75 10.03
C ALA A 90 9.38 2.05 8.75
N ILE A 91 9.14 3.20 8.11
CA ILE A 91 9.88 3.65 6.92
C ILE A 91 11.36 3.87 7.25
N VAL A 92 11.65 4.55 8.36
CA VAL A 92 13.04 4.82 8.79
C VAL A 92 13.77 3.50 9.10
N VAL A 93 13.15 2.58 9.81
CA VAL A 93 13.72 1.27 10.13
C VAL A 93 14.02 0.50 8.84
N THR A 94 13.08 0.50 7.89
CA THR A 94 13.27 -0.15 6.59
C THR A 94 14.42 0.50 5.81
N ALA A 95 14.47 1.83 5.76
CA ALA A 95 15.52 2.56 5.06
C ALA A 95 16.91 2.31 5.66
N LEU A 96 17.01 2.33 6.98
CA LEU A 96 18.27 2.04 7.69
C LEU A 96 18.71 0.58 7.54
N GLY A 97 17.76 -0.35 7.61
CA GLY A 97 18.02 -1.78 7.44
C GLY A 97 18.51 -2.12 6.04
N THR A 98 17.92 -1.51 5.02
CA THR A 98 18.31 -1.75 3.62
C THR A 98 19.54 -0.95 3.18
N HIS A 99 19.90 0.13 3.88
CA HIS A 99 21.06 0.95 3.56
C HIS A 99 22.38 0.15 3.51
N ARG A 100 22.50 -0.88 4.34
CA ARG A 100 23.68 -1.76 4.39
C ARG A 100 23.90 -2.53 3.07
N HIS A 101 22.82 -2.84 2.36
CA HIS A 101 22.85 -3.63 1.12
C HIS A 101 23.01 -2.77 -0.15
N ILE A 102 23.07 -1.45 -0.05
CA ILE A 102 23.23 -0.55 -1.22
C ILE A 102 24.52 -0.84 -1.97
N LYS A 103 25.56 -1.28 -1.28
CA LYS A 103 26.87 -1.60 -1.90
C LYS A 103 26.80 -2.83 -2.79
N ASP A 104 25.87 -3.72 -2.55
CA ASP A 104 25.70 -4.99 -3.27
C ASP A 104 24.72 -4.86 -4.44
N LEU A 105 24.01 -3.72 -4.52
CA LEU A 105 23.08 -3.42 -5.60
C LEU A 105 23.82 -3.20 -6.91
N HIS A 106 23.34 -3.85 -7.95
CA HIS A 106 23.85 -3.64 -9.30
C HIS A 106 23.58 -2.20 -9.73
N SER A 107 24.65 -1.43 -9.96
CA SER A 107 24.52 -0.09 -10.51
C SER A 107 24.29 -0.22 -12.03
N PRO A 108 23.07 -0.07 -12.52
CA PRO A 108 22.85 -0.04 -13.97
C PRO A 108 23.59 1.19 -14.53
N GLU A 109 24.27 1.02 -15.64
CA GLU A 109 24.78 2.18 -16.40
C GLU A 109 23.63 3.15 -16.63
N ILE A 110 23.76 4.36 -16.08
CA ILE A 110 22.76 5.41 -16.23
C ILE A 110 22.78 5.89 -17.68
N GLN A 111 22.15 5.15 -18.56
CA GLN A 111 21.83 5.65 -19.89
C GLN A 111 20.69 6.67 -19.72
N ARG A 112 21.00 7.94 -19.90
CA ARG A 112 19.99 9.01 -19.95
C ARG A 112 19.10 8.79 -21.17
N LYS A 113 18.10 7.94 -21.04
CA LYS A 113 17.11 7.68 -22.08
C LYS A 113 16.19 8.90 -22.21
N THR A 114 16.00 9.36 -23.43
CA THR A 114 15.01 10.39 -23.71
C THR A 114 13.61 9.87 -23.40
N PRO A 115 12.66 10.70 -22.89
CA PRO A 115 11.30 10.26 -22.60
C PRO A 115 10.61 9.49 -23.74
N LYS A 116 10.89 9.86 -24.99
CA LYS A 116 10.40 9.15 -26.18
C LYS A 116 10.88 7.70 -26.26
N VAL A 117 12.13 7.44 -25.90
CA VAL A 117 12.71 6.09 -25.90
C VAL A 117 12.06 5.25 -24.80
N ILE A 118 11.84 5.84 -23.63
CA ILE A 118 11.14 5.16 -22.52
C ILE A 118 9.71 4.76 -22.93
N PHE A 119 8.97 5.67 -23.57
CA PHE A 119 7.63 5.37 -24.07
C PHE A 119 7.64 4.31 -25.16
N SER A 120 8.62 4.33 -26.07
CA SER A 120 8.77 3.30 -27.12
C SER A 120 9.07 1.93 -26.51
N GLU A 121 9.99 1.85 -25.54
CA GLU A 121 10.31 0.60 -24.84
C GLU A 121 9.13 0.05 -24.03
N LEU A 122 8.35 0.93 -23.37
CA LEU A 122 7.13 0.54 -22.68
C LEU A 122 6.09 -0.04 -23.66
N TYR A 123 5.88 0.64 -24.79
CA TYR A 123 4.95 0.17 -25.81
C TYR A 123 5.41 -1.18 -26.41
N GLU A 124 6.68 -1.32 -26.72
CA GLU A 124 7.26 -2.57 -27.20
C GLU A 124 7.10 -3.70 -26.18
N THR A 125 7.42 -3.45 -24.90
CA THR A 125 7.24 -4.41 -23.81
C THR A 125 5.80 -4.85 -23.67
N MET A 126 4.85 -3.94 -23.81
CA MET A 126 3.42 -4.25 -23.76
C MET A 126 2.93 -5.04 -24.97
N THR A 127 3.54 -4.87 -26.13
CA THR A 127 3.07 -5.52 -27.40
C THR A 127 3.73 -6.87 -27.67
N VAL A 128 4.93 -7.12 -27.13
CA VAL A 128 5.71 -8.35 -27.39
C VAL A 128 5.04 -9.60 -26.81
N SER A 129 4.28 -9.51 -25.73
CA SER A 129 3.66 -10.68 -25.09
C SER A 129 2.17 -10.50 -24.85
N LYS A 130 1.35 -11.29 -25.54
CA LYS A 130 -0.10 -11.32 -25.31
C LYS A 130 -0.44 -11.66 -23.85
N ASN A 131 0.34 -12.52 -23.21
CA ASN A 131 0.14 -12.90 -21.82
C ASN A 131 0.34 -11.70 -20.87
N TYR A 132 1.27 -10.81 -21.19
CA TYR A 132 1.50 -9.59 -20.41
C TYR A 132 0.31 -8.65 -20.46
N ILE A 133 -0.28 -8.45 -21.64
CA ILE A 133 -1.47 -7.61 -21.82
C ILE A 133 -2.66 -8.19 -21.04
N ILE A 134 -2.89 -9.50 -21.12
CA ILE A 134 -3.97 -10.17 -20.39
C ILE A 134 -3.79 -9.98 -18.87
N LEU A 135 -2.56 -10.19 -18.37
CA LEU A 135 -2.24 -10.01 -16.96
C LEU A 135 -2.45 -8.55 -16.52
N PHE A 136 -2.04 -7.60 -17.33
CA PHE A 136 -2.20 -6.17 -17.06
C PHE A 136 -3.67 -5.75 -16.99
N ILE A 137 -4.50 -6.21 -17.93
CA ILE A 137 -5.94 -5.98 -17.91
C ILE A 137 -6.57 -6.62 -16.67
N ALA A 138 -6.20 -7.85 -16.34
CA ALA A 138 -6.69 -8.55 -15.16
C ALA A 138 -6.35 -7.77 -13.87
N MET A 139 -5.14 -7.23 -13.76
CA MET A 139 -4.74 -6.41 -12.61
C MET A 139 -5.53 -5.10 -12.51
N ILE A 140 -5.82 -4.44 -13.63
CA ILE A 140 -6.68 -3.24 -13.66
C ILE A 140 -8.08 -3.59 -13.17
N MET A 141 -8.69 -4.66 -13.72
CA MET A 141 -10.03 -5.10 -13.32
C MET A 141 -10.10 -5.45 -11.83
N MET A 142 -9.09 -6.16 -11.33
CA MET A 142 -8.98 -6.50 -9.90
C MET A 142 -8.82 -5.25 -9.03
N GLY A 143 -8.04 -4.27 -9.48
CA GLY A 143 -7.87 -2.99 -8.79
C GLY A 143 -9.17 -2.17 -8.72
N VAL A 144 -9.93 -2.14 -9.82
CA VAL A 144 -11.25 -1.47 -9.87
C VAL A 144 -12.23 -2.17 -8.92
N ALA A 145 -12.33 -3.50 -8.99
CA ALA A 145 -13.22 -4.29 -8.13
C ALA A 145 -12.88 -4.10 -6.65
N GLY A 146 -11.60 -4.18 -6.28
CA GLY A 146 -11.12 -3.95 -4.93
C GLY A 146 -11.38 -2.51 -4.44
N GLY A 147 -11.17 -1.53 -5.30
CA GLY A 147 -11.46 -0.13 -5.00
C GLY A 147 -12.95 0.13 -4.72
N ILE A 148 -13.83 -0.43 -5.53
CA ILE A 148 -15.28 -0.34 -5.31
C ILE A 148 -15.67 -1.04 -4.01
N ALA A 149 -15.23 -2.28 -3.81
CA ALA A 149 -15.54 -3.05 -2.60
C ALA A 149 -15.10 -2.29 -1.35
N THR A 150 -13.86 -1.82 -1.28
CA THR A 150 -13.32 -1.12 -0.11
C THR A 150 -14.10 0.15 0.22
N ASN A 151 -14.48 0.94 -0.80
CA ASN A 151 -15.21 2.18 -0.57
C ASN A 151 -16.67 1.95 -0.17
N LEU A 152 -17.31 0.91 -0.66
CA LEU A 152 -18.72 0.64 -0.38
C LEU A 152 -18.95 -0.19 0.89
N THR A 153 -17.95 -0.94 1.35
CA THR A 153 -18.08 -1.85 2.50
C THR A 153 -18.62 -1.15 3.74
N LEU A 154 -18.08 0.03 4.09
CA LEU A 154 -18.53 0.78 5.26
C LEU A 154 -19.99 1.22 5.15
N TYR A 155 -20.40 1.64 3.95
CA TYR A 155 -21.79 2.05 3.70
C TYR A 155 -22.76 0.87 3.78
N PHE A 156 -22.38 -0.30 3.22
CA PHE A 156 -23.16 -1.51 3.33
C PHE A 156 -23.34 -1.94 4.79
N TYR A 157 -22.28 -1.95 5.57
CA TYR A 157 -22.35 -2.32 6.99
C TYR A 157 -23.17 -1.33 7.81
N SER A 158 -23.07 -0.03 7.52
CA SER A 158 -23.75 0.99 8.33
C SER A 158 -25.22 1.18 7.94
N PHE A 159 -25.58 1.09 6.65
CA PHE A 159 -26.91 1.46 6.17
C PHE A 159 -27.76 0.28 5.68
N PHE A 160 -27.13 -0.79 5.21
CA PHE A 160 -27.87 -1.96 4.72
C PHE A 160 -28.00 -3.04 5.78
N TRP A 161 -26.92 -3.34 6.49
CA TRP A 161 -26.92 -4.33 7.58
C TRP A 161 -27.19 -3.72 8.96
N GLU A 162 -27.24 -2.39 9.06
CA GLU A 162 -27.45 -1.64 10.32
C GLU A 162 -26.52 -2.11 11.46
N PHE A 163 -25.30 -2.53 11.12
CA PHE A 163 -24.36 -3.02 12.11
C PHE A 163 -23.91 -1.88 13.04
N THR A 164 -23.99 -2.16 14.34
CA THR A 164 -23.38 -1.31 15.35
C THR A 164 -21.86 -1.45 15.31
N PRO A 165 -21.07 -0.48 15.84
CA PRO A 165 -19.61 -0.57 15.89
C PRO A 165 -19.06 -1.85 16.52
N LEU A 166 -19.86 -2.53 17.37
CA LEU A 166 -19.50 -3.80 18.01
C LEU A 166 -19.65 -5.02 17.10
N ASN A 167 -20.44 -4.92 16.03
CA ASN A 167 -20.78 -6.05 15.17
C ASN A 167 -19.94 -6.06 13.88
N ILE A 168 -19.08 -5.05 13.68
CA ILE A 168 -18.14 -4.93 12.56
C ILE A 168 -16.77 -5.36 13.01
#